data_cc468cc970399cc8a9233916795c22bd
#
_entry.id   cc468cc970399cc8a9233916795c22bd
#
_cell.length_a   1.000
_cell.length_b   1.000
_cell.length_c   1.000
_cell.angle_alpha   90.00
_cell.angle_beta   90.00
_cell.angle_gamma   90.00
#
_symmetry.space_group_name_H-M   'P 1'
#
loop_
_entity.id
_entity.type
_entity.pdbx_description
1 polymer ?
#
loop_
_entity_poly.entity_id
_entity_poly.type
_entity_poly.pdbx_seq_one_letter_code
_entity_poly.pdbx_strand_id
1 'polypeptide(L)'
;FPFTLPCVAQGLTLQFTTPVTFFVGENGSGKSTLLEAIAWKTGFAARGGTRQHRSDDDGDGHALGRALRLAWRQRVTDGFYLRAETFHEFGRFLEDMGSTFRGYGDAPLRERSHGEAFLAVMQE
;
A
#
# COMPACT_ATOMS: atom_id res chain seq x y z
N PHE A 1 5.70 -4.14 -19.39
CA PHE A 1 5.30 -3.55 -18.12
C PHE A 1 5.14 -4.67 -17.09
N PRO A 2 5.65 -4.55 -15.86
CA PRO A 2 6.35 -3.41 -15.27
C PRO A 2 7.87 -3.39 -15.44
N PHE A 3 8.48 -4.39 -16.08
CA PHE A 3 9.96 -4.55 -16.15
C PHE A 3 10.64 -3.54 -17.10
N THR A 4 9.87 -2.85 -17.92
CA THR A 4 10.35 -1.78 -18.81
C THR A 4 10.36 -0.40 -18.14
N LEU A 5 9.89 -0.30 -16.88
CA LEU A 5 9.92 0.95 -16.13
C LEU A 5 11.38 1.39 -15.90
N PRO A 6 11.70 2.69 -16.05
CA PRO A 6 13.08 3.19 -15.91
C PRO A 6 13.74 2.82 -14.58
N CYS A 7 12.97 2.79 -13.50
CA CYS A 7 13.46 2.42 -12.17
C CYS A 7 13.77 0.93 -12.01
N VAL A 8 13.30 0.06 -12.91
CA VAL A 8 13.42 -1.41 -12.81
C VAL A 8 14.30 -2.00 -13.89
N ALA A 9 14.31 -1.41 -15.10
CA ALA A 9 14.90 -1.96 -16.31
C ALA A 9 16.43 -2.26 -16.19
N GLN A 10 17.14 -1.51 -15.37
CA GLN A 10 18.59 -1.68 -15.15
C GLN A 10 18.93 -2.48 -13.89
N GLY A 11 17.92 -3.04 -13.23
CA GLY A 11 18.05 -3.61 -11.91
C GLY A 11 18.02 -2.54 -10.81
N LEU A 12 17.35 -2.84 -9.71
CA LEU A 12 17.16 -1.93 -8.60
C LEU A 12 17.56 -2.62 -7.30
N THR A 13 18.45 -1.99 -6.55
CA THR A 13 18.74 -2.37 -5.16
C THR A 13 18.38 -1.20 -4.25
N LEU A 14 17.48 -1.42 -3.32
CA LEU A 14 17.06 -0.45 -2.33
C LEU A 14 17.44 -0.91 -0.92
N GLN A 15 17.94 0.01 -0.12
CA GLN A 15 18.22 -0.21 1.29
C GLN A 15 17.41 0.79 2.13
N PHE A 16 16.58 0.26 3.01
CA PHE A 16 15.78 1.06 3.96
C PHE A 16 16.53 1.11 5.29
N THR A 17 17.33 2.15 5.48
CA THR A 17 18.19 2.32 6.65
C THR A 17 17.67 3.36 7.63
N THR A 18 16.70 4.17 7.22
CA THR A 18 16.08 5.24 7.99
C THR A 18 14.61 4.94 8.26
N PRO A 19 14.02 5.51 9.33
CA PRO A 19 12.60 5.33 9.63
C PRO A 19 11.66 5.83 8.52
N VAL A 20 12.08 6.82 7.74
CA VAL A 20 11.29 7.41 6.66
C VAL A 20 12.08 7.38 5.35
N THR A 21 11.43 6.94 4.28
CA THR A 21 11.99 6.92 2.93
C THR A 21 11.00 7.55 1.95
N PHE A 22 11.46 8.48 1.13
CA PHE A 22 10.66 9.12 0.08
C PHE A 22 11.07 8.62 -1.30
N PHE A 23 10.08 8.25 -2.12
CA PHE A 23 10.26 8.01 -3.54
C PHE A 23 9.86 9.25 -4.33
N VAL A 24 10.82 9.87 -5.00
CA VAL A 24 10.63 11.10 -5.77
C VAL A 24 10.88 10.83 -7.25
N GLY A 25 10.12 11.48 -8.11
CA GLY A 25 10.24 11.35 -9.57
C GLY A 25 8.98 11.81 -10.29
N GLU A 26 9.05 11.89 -11.60
CA GLU A 26 7.94 12.31 -12.47
C GLU A 26 6.77 11.31 -12.45
N ASN A 27 5.62 11.76 -12.92
CA ASN A 27 4.47 10.86 -13.14
C ASN A 27 4.82 9.80 -14.17
N GLY A 28 4.42 8.55 -13.93
CA GLY A 28 4.76 7.42 -14.80
C GLY A 28 6.15 6.82 -14.58
N SER A 29 6.98 7.35 -13.66
CA SER A 29 8.32 6.79 -13.37
C SER A 29 8.29 5.44 -12.62
N GLY A 30 7.13 4.96 -12.20
CA GLY A 30 6.97 3.65 -11.57
C GLY A 30 6.99 3.65 -10.03
N LYS A 31 6.93 4.82 -9.37
CA LYS A 31 6.93 4.94 -7.90
C LYS A 31 5.81 4.12 -7.24
N SER A 32 4.58 4.33 -7.71
CA SER A 32 3.42 3.62 -7.16
C SER A 32 3.48 2.13 -7.45
N THR A 33 3.90 1.73 -8.65
CA THR A 33 4.08 0.33 -9.02
C THR A 33 5.12 -0.37 -8.15
N LEU A 34 6.21 0.32 -7.83
CA LEU A 34 7.25 -0.20 -6.94
C LEU A 34 6.75 -0.36 -5.51
N LEU A 35 6.06 0.64 -4.96
CA LEU A 35 5.46 0.57 -3.62
C LEU A 35 4.42 -0.55 -3.52
N GLU A 36 3.57 -0.69 -4.54
CA GLU A 36 2.58 -1.76 -4.64
C GLU A 36 3.24 -3.14 -4.69
N ALA A 37 4.32 -3.28 -5.47
CA ALA A 37 5.09 -4.52 -5.54
C ALA A 37 5.75 -4.88 -4.19
N ILE A 38 6.27 -3.90 -3.47
CA ILE A 38 6.82 -4.08 -2.12
C ILE A 38 5.71 -4.50 -1.16
N ALA A 39 4.57 -3.79 -1.16
CA ALA A 39 3.42 -4.12 -0.33
C ALA A 39 2.95 -5.55 -0.59
N TRP A 40 2.76 -5.92 -1.85
CA TRP A 40 2.39 -7.27 -2.24
C TRP A 40 3.41 -8.31 -1.77
N LYS A 41 4.70 -8.07 -1.98
CA LYS A 41 5.78 -9.00 -1.59
C LYS A 41 5.88 -9.18 -0.08
N THR A 42 5.57 -8.15 0.69
CA THR A 42 5.54 -8.19 2.15
C THR A 42 4.25 -8.77 2.72
N GLY A 43 3.26 -9.05 1.85
CA GLY A 43 2.01 -9.69 2.20
C GLY A 43 0.85 -8.75 2.50
N PHE A 44 1.00 -7.44 2.27
CA PHE A 44 -0.10 -6.48 2.39
C PHE A 44 -1.01 -6.53 1.16
N ALA A 45 -2.26 -6.10 1.33
CA ALA A 45 -3.20 -5.98 0.23
C ALA A 45 -2.76 -4.88 -0.76
N ALA A 46 -2.72 -5.18 -2.06
CA ALA A 46 -2.27 -4.22 -3.08
C ALA A 46 -3.23 -3.03 -3.22
N ARG A 47 -4.49 -3.19 -2.86
CA ARG A 47 -5.49 -2.11 -2.84
C ARG A 47 -5.46 -1.24 -1.60
N GLY A 48 -4.60 -1.56 -0.64
CA GLY A 48 -4.50 -0.91 0.66
C GLY A 48 -5.02 -1.77 1.80
N GLY A 49 -4.49 -1.53 3.00
CA GLY A 49 -4.87 -2.26 4.21
C GLY A 49 -3.75 -3.10 4.80
N THR A 50 -4.15 -3.96 5.73
CA THR A 50 -3.27 -4.91 6.41
C THR A 50 -3.17 -6.22 5.62
N ARG A 51 -2.40 -7.19 6.14
CA ARG A 51 -2.28 -8.53 5.55
C ARG A 51 -3.59 -9.32 5.51
N GLN A 52 -4.52 -9.02 6.39
CA GLN A 52 -5.83 -9.68 6.46
C GLN A 52 -6.75 -9.32 5.30
N HIS A 53 -6.48 -8.20 4.63
CA HIS A 53 -7.28 -7.68 3.52
C HIS A 53 -6.79 -8.12 2.14
N ARG A 54 -5.84 -9.05 2.08
CA ARG A 54 -5.28 -9.57 0.84
C ARG A 54 -6.31 -10.36 0.05
N SER A 55 -6.46 -10.04 -1.24
CA SER A 55 -7.22 -10.80 -2.22
C SER A 55 -6.28 -11.41 -3.28
N ASP A 56 -6.71 -12.47 -3.94
CA ASP A 56 -5.91 -13.13 -5.00
C ASP A 56 -5.86 -12.34 -6.32
N ASP A 57 -6.69 -11.29 -6.44
CA ASP A 57 -6.78 -10.42 -7.63
C ASP A 57 -5.98 -9.13 -7.42
N ASP A 58 -4.67 -9.26 -7.34
CA ASP A 58 -3.77 -8.18 -6.92
C ASP A 58 -3.01 -7.51 -8.08
N GLY A 59 -3.70 -7.02 -9.10
CA GLY A 59 -3.20 -5.99 -10.03
C GLY A 59 -1.76 -6.09 -10.58
N ASP A 60 -1.29 -5.01 -11.18
CA ASP A 60 0.03 -4.90 -11.85
C ASP A 60 1.26 -5.04 -10.93
N GLY A 61 1.13 -4.73 -9.66
CA GLY A 61 2.19 -4.91 -8.65
C GLY A 61 2.59 -6.36 -8.42
N HIS A 62 1.72 -7.30 -8.77
CA HIS A 62 1.93 -8.73 -8.61
C HIS A 62 3.13 -9.27 -9.43
N ALA A 63 3.24 -8.89 -10.71
CA ALA A 63 4.33 -9.36 -11.57
C ALA A 63 5.70 -8.88 -11.07
N LEU A 64 5.80 -7.60 -10.71
CA LEU A 64 7.03 -7.03 -10.14
C LEU A 64 7.31 -7.60 -8.76
N GLY A 65 6.29 -7.75 -7.92
CA GLY A 65 6.41 -8.32 -6.58
C GLY A 65 6.98 -9.74 -6.59
N ARG A 66 6.64 -10.56 -7.57
CA ARG A 66 7.24 -11.90 -7.75
C ARG A 66 8.74 -11.84 -8.03
N ALA A 67 9.20 -10.84 -8.78
CA ALA A 67 10.60 -10.66 -9.13
C ALA A 67 11.43 -10.07 -7.98
N LEU A 68 10.80 -9.38 -7.01
CA LEU A 68 11.49 -8.79 -5.87
C LEU A 68 12.11 -9.86 -4.96
N ARG A 69 13.33 -9.59 -4.51
CA ARG A 69 13.99 -10.33 -3.43
C ARG A 69 14.11 -9.42 -2.21
N LEU A 70 13.59 -9.86 -1.07
CA LEU A 70 13.66 -9.11 0.18
C LEU A 70 14.69 -9.75 1.11
N ALA A 71 15.58 -8.92 1.64
CA ALA A 71 16.47 -9.27 2.73
C ALA A 71 16.06 -8.46 3.96
N TRP A 72 15.72 -9.13 5.05
CA TRP A 72 15.26 -8.50 6.28
C TRP A 72 16.37 -8.45 7.32
N ARG A 73 16.61 -7.28 7.90
CA ARG A 73 17.44 -7.17 9.11
C ARG A 73 16.67 -7.68 10.33
N GLN A 74 15.40 -7.29 10.43
CA GLN A 74 14.44 -7.77 11.40
C GLN A 74 13.09 -7.88 10.69
N ARG A 75 12.46 -9.05 10.74
CA ARG A 75 11.18 -9.26 10.08
C ARG A 75 10.08 -8.56 10.88
N VAL A 76 9.47 -7.57 10.27
CA VAL A 76 8.29 -6.88 10.81
C VAL A 76 7.05 -7.53 10.19
N THR A 77 6.08 -7.89 11.03
CA THR A 77 4.84 -8.54 10.62
C THR A 77 3.65 -7.59 10.63
N ASP A 78 3.74 -6.52 11.40
CA ASP A 78 2.72 -5.49 11.49
C ASP A 78 3.00 -4.37 10.49
N GLY A 79 1.94 -3.81 9.95
CA GLY A 79 2.04 -2.69 9.03
C GLY A 79 0.76 -2.47 8.26
N PHE A 80 0.75 -1.38 7.54
CA PHE A 80 -0.37 -0.94 6.73
C PHE A 80 0.15 -0.40 5.40
N TYR A 81 -0.50 -0.78 4.30
CA TYR A 81 -0.29 -0.17 3.01
C TYR A 81 -1.44 0.80 2.73
N LEU A 82 -1.13 2.09 2.59
CA LEU A 82 -2.11 3.11 2.29
C LEU A 82 -1.94 3.59 0.86
N ARG A 83 -3.03 3.57 0.10
CA ARG A 83 -3.08 4.03 -1.27
C ARG A 83 -4.22 5.05 -1.41
N ALA A 84 -3.87 6.28 -1.84
CA ALA A 84 -4.84 7.37 -1.94
C ALA A 84 -5.99 7.05 -2.90
N GLU A 85 -5.67 6.44 -4.04
CA GLU A 85 -6.62 6.14 -5.12
C GLU A 85 -7.66 5.07 -4.73
N THR A 86 -7.26 4.13 -3.90
CA THR A 86 -8.12 3.00 -3.47
C THR A 86 -8.69 3.17 -2.06
N PHE A 87 -8.43 4.31 -1.44
CA PHE A 87 -8.86 4.55 -0.06
C PHE A 87 -10.38 4.46 0.12
N HIS A 88 -11.16 4.93 -0.86
CA HIS A 88 -12.62 4.79 -0.82
C HIS A 88 -13.10 3.34 -0.97
N GLU A 89 -12.43 2.56 -1.82
CA GLU A 89 -12.75 1.14 -1.98
C GLU A 89 -12.43 0.38 -0.70
N PHE A 90 -11.34 0.74 -0.04
CA PHE A 90 -10.98 0.19 1.26
C PHE A 90 -12.02 0.53 2.34
N GLY A 91 -12.52 1.76 2.38
CA GLY A 91 -13.59 2.18 3.28
C GLY A 91 -14.87 1.36 3.08
N ARG A 92 -15.29 1.15 1.83
CA ARG A 92 -16.45 0.29 1.48
C ARG A 92 -16.23 -1.15 1.89
N PHE A 93 -15.07 -1.71 1.59
CA PHE A 93 -14.74 -3.09 1.95
C PHE A 93 -14.86 -3.33 3.46
N LEU A 94 -14.41 -2.37 4.26
CA LEU A 94 -14.50 -2.47 5.72
C LEU A 94 -15.95 -2.34 6.23
N GLU A 95 -16.78 -1.52 5.60
CA GLU A 95 -18.22 -1.42 5.88
C GLU A 95 -18.93 -2.74 5.55
N ASP A 96 -18.65 -3.35 4.41
CA ASP A 96 -19.23 -4.62 3.96
C ASP A 96 -18.86 -5.79 4.89
N MET A 97 -17.68 -5.77 5.50
CA MET A 97 -17.25 -6.76 6.49
C MET A 97 -17.94 -6.60 7.85
N GLY A 98 -18.86 -5.64 8.02
CA GLY A 98 -19.57 -5.39 9.27
C GLY A 98 -18.66 -4.89 10.39
N SER A 99 -17.45 -4.48 10.06
CA SER A 99 -16.56 -3.77 10.98
C SER A 99 -17.20 -2.42 11.24
N THR A 100 -17.93 -2.29 12.34
CA THR A 100 -18.29 -0.98 12.85
C THR A 100 -16.98 -0.27 13.14
N PHE A 101 -16.66 0.72 12.32
CA PHE A 101 -15.49 1.60 12.44
C PHE A 101 -15.57 2.47 13.71
N ARG A 102 -15.72 1.85 14.85
CA ARG A 102 -15.70 2.55 16.14
C ARG A 102 -14.28 3.01 16.54
N GLY A 103 -13.25 2.59 15.78
CA GLY A 103 -11.86 2.97 16.03
C GLY A 103 -11.39 4.22 15.26
N TYR A 104 -12.11 4.69 14.23
CA TYR A 104 -11.64 5.79 13.38
C TYR A 104 -12.49 7.07 13.51
N GLY A 105 -13.06 7.31 14.70
CA GLY A 105 -13.89 8.48 15.03
C GLY A 105 -15.38 8.25 14.85
N ASP A 106 -16.18 9.23 15.29
CA ASP A 106 -17.65 9.11 15.48
C ASP A 106 -18.49 9.13 14.19
N ALA A 107 -17.88 9.39 13.02
CA ALA A 107 -18.59 9.45 11.73
C ALA A 107 -18.02 8.47 10.70
N PRO A 108 -18.87 7.89 9.82
CA PRO A 108 -18.44 7.01 8.74
C PRO A 108 -17.41 7.69 7.84
N LEU A 109 -16.37 6.97 7.42
CA LEU A 109 -15.29 7.50 6.54
C LEU A 109 -15.84 8.05 5.22
N ARG A 110 -16.92 7.49 4.69
CA ARG A 110 -17.57 7.92 3.43
C ARG A 110 -18.21 9.30 3.50
N GLU A 111 -18.61 9.75 4.70
CA GLU A 111 -19.23 11.05 4.92
C GLU A 111 -18.21 12.17 5.14
N ARG A 112 -16.93 11.80 5.21
CA ARG A 112 -15.81 12.73 5.38
C ARG A 112 -15.20 13.09 4.02
N SER A 113 -14.59 14.27 3.93
CA SER A 113 -13.72 14.57 2.80
C SER A 113 -12.53 13.61 2.76
N HIS A 114 -11.91 13.43 1.58
CA HIS A 114 -10.73 12.57 1.42
C HIS A 114 -9.65 12.86 2.47
N GLY A 115 -9.36 14.14 2.70
CA GLY A 115 -8.33 14.56 3.65
C GLY A 115 -8.69 14.21 5.11
N GLU A 116 -9.93 14.43 5.51
CA GLU A 116 -10.41 14.10 6.86
C GLU A 116 -10.44 12.60 7.11
N ALA A 117 -10.84 11.80 6.11
CA ALA A 117 -10.81 10.35 6.21
C ALA A 117 -9.38 9.82 6.33
N PHE A 118 -8.43 10.38 5.56
CA PHE A 118 -7.01 10.08 5.68
C PHE A 118 -6.45 10.41 7.06
N LEU A 119 -6.74 11.60 7.57
CA LEU A 119 -6.28 12.03 8.89
C LEU A 119 -6.84 11.13 10.00
N ALA A 120 -8.10 10.72 9.89
CA ALA A 120 -8.72 9.81 10.87
C ALA A 120 -8.00 8.46 10.93
N VAL A 121 -7.58 7.91 9.78
CA VAL A 121 -6.84 6.63 9.74
C VAL A 121 -5.39 6.78 10.25
N MET A 122 -4.79 7.94 10.11
CA MET A 122 -3.40 8.18 10.55
C MET A 122 -3.26 8.53 12.03
N GLN A 123 -4.34 8.86 12.71
CA GLN A 123 -4.33 9.29 14.12
C GLN A 123 -4.55 8.16 15.12
N GLU A 124 -4.90 6.97 14.63
CA GLU A 124 -5.03 5.73 15.42
C GLU A 124 -3.75 4.87 15.34
#